data_33131ad42884bda535b5dca8f995686a
#
_entry.id   33131ad42884bda535b5dca8f995686a
#
_cell.length_a   1.000
_cell.length_b   1.000
_cell.length_c   1.000
_cell.angle_alpha   90.00
_cell.angle_beta   90.00
_cell.angle_gamma   90.00
#
_symmetry.space_group_name_H-M   'P 1'
#
loop_
_entity.id
_entity.type
_entity.pdbx_description
1 polymer ?
#
loop_
_entity_poly.entity_id
_entity_poly.type
_entity_poly.pdbx_seq_one_letter_code
_entity_poly.pdbx_strand_id
1 'polypeptide(L)'
;MFENLSEKLDKAFKVLKGQGSISEINVAQTMKEIRKALLSADVDFKTAKSFTAKVQQKALGEKVLTAIDPGQLLTKIMKDELAELMGSSQSEISLEGSPTVILIAGLQGSGKTTFSGKLALHLKNNKSKRPLLVACDVYRPAAIDQIGVLAEQVGVDVFQDRENKNPVVIAQNAIKHAKTNGHNVVIIDTAGRLAVDEAMMSEIAAIKKAINPQEILFVVDSMTGQDAVNTAKSFNDKLNFDGVVLTKLDGDTRGGAALTIRSVVDKPIKFIGTSEKMDGLDVFYPDRMASRILGMGDVISLVERAQQQFDEEEARQVQKKIAKNQFGFDDFLKQIQQVKKMGNMKDLMGMIPGMGKAMKGVDVEDDAFKGIEAIIHSMTKQERENPKLLNGSRKKRIANGSGTSVVEVNQLIKQFSQMGKMMKMMQGGGAKQMMQMMKGQGGIPGLK
;
A
#
# COMPACT_ATOMS: atom_id res chain seq x y z
N MET A 1 -8.18 2.92 0.35
CA MET A 1 -8.05 1.52 0.85
C MET A 1 -8.97 1.35 2.05
N PHE A 2 -9.95 0.45 2.02
CA PHE A 2 -10.92 0.13 3.08
C PHE A 2 -11.81 1.27 3.59
N GLU A 3 -11.92 2.39 2.91
CA GLU A 3 -12.61 3.60 3.41
C GLU A 3 -14.08 3.34 3.77
N ASN A 4 -14.79 2.61 2.91
CA ASN A 4 -16.20 2.27 3.13
C ASN A 4 -16.41 1.36 4.35
N LEU A 5 -15.56 0.32 4.48
CA LEU A 5 -15.61 -0.60 5.63
C LEU A 5 -15.26 0.13 6.93
N SER A 6 -14.17 0.90 6.93
CA SER A 6 -13.74 1.68 8.11
C SER A 6 -14.81 2.65 8.59
N GLU A 7 -15.51 3.32 7.67
CA GLU A 7 -16.60 4.24 8.02
C GLU A 7 -17.79 3.54 8.67
N LYS A 8 -18.18 2.40 8.12
CA LYS A 8 -19.32 1.63 8.64
C LYS A 8 -19.00 1.03 10.02
N LEU A 9 -17.77 0.54 10.19
CA LEU A 9 -17.28 0.06 11.48
C LEU A 9 -17.22 1.20 12.51
N ASP A 10 -16.70 2.37 12.14
CA ASP A 10 -16.64 3.52 13.03
C ASP A 10 -18.04 3.98 13.49
N LYS A 11 -19.04 3.96 12.57
CA LYS A 11 -20.44 4.26 12.93
C LYS A 11 -21.00 3.24 13.93
N ALA A 12 -20.72 1.94 13.72
CA ALA A 12 -21.15 0.89 14.65
C ALA A 12 -20.52 1.06 16.04
N PHE A 13 -19.24 1.46 16.10
CA PHE A 13 -18.53 1.72 17.37
C PHE A 13 -18.98 2.99 18.09
N LYS A 14 -19.41 4.03 17.36
CA LYS A 14 -19.91 5.27 18.00
C LYS A 14 -21.13 5.03 18.89
N VAL A 15 -21.96 4.06 18.52
CA VAL A 15 -23.12 3.67 19.31
C VAL A 15 -22.70 3.13 20.69
N LEU A 16 -21.58 2.41 20.78
CA LEU A 16 -21.03 1.88 22.04
C LEU A 16 -20.22 2.92 22.83
N LYS A 17 -19.43 3.75 22.16
CA LYS A 17 -18.59 4.76 22.82
C LYS A 17 -19.39 5.84 23.55
N GLY A 18 -20.67 6.05 23.19
CA GLY A 18 -21.55 7.02 23.86
C GLY A 18 -22.25 6.46 25.09
N GLN A 19 -22.06 5.18 25.44
CA GLN A 19 -22.74 4.55 26.56
C GLN A 19 -21.73 4.25 27.68
N GLY A 20 -22.00 4.77 28.87
CA GLY A 20 -21.09 4.65 30.02
C GLY A 20 -20.93 3.23 30.60
N SER A 21 -21.68 2.24 30.09
CA SER A 21 -21.54 0.82 30.44
C SER A 21 -21.83 -0.09 29.25
N ILE A 22 -21.08 -1.18 29.12
CA ILE A 22 -21.35 -2.23 28.16
C ILE A 22 -22.34 -3.23 28.75
N SER A 23 -23.48 -3.42 28.07
CA SER A 23 -24.47 -4.46 28.38
C SER A 23 -24.49 -5.50 27.25
N GLU A 24 -24.97 -6.71 27.56
CA GLU A 24 -25.14 -7.78 26.56
C GLU A 24 -26.00 -7.32 25.36
N ILE A 25 -27.03 -6.54 25.62
CA ILE A 25 -27.94 -6.01 24.59
C ILE A 25 -27.19 -5.07 23.65
N ASN A 26 -26.37 -4.16 24.19
CA ASN A 26 -25.60 -3.20 23.41
C ASN A 26 -24.52 -3.87 22.56
N VAL A 27 -23.86 -4.90 23.11
CA VAL A 27 -22.87 -5.70 22.38
C VAL A 27 -23.56 -6.45 21.24
N ALA A 28 -24.67 -7.12 21.48
CA ALA A 28 -25.42 -7.85 20.47
C ALA A 28 -25.89 -6.94 19.32
N GLN A 29 -26.39 -5.76 19.62
CA GLN A 29 -26.79 -4.77 18.61
C GLN A 29 -25.61 -4.27 17.80
N THR A 30 -24.50 -3.97 18.44
CA THR A 30 -23.26 -3.53 17.76
C THR A 30 -22.71 -4.63 16.86
N MET A 31 -22.70 -5.89 17.32
CA MET A 31 -22.26 -7.03 16.50
C MET A 31 -23.16 -7.22 15.27
N LYS A 32 -24.46 -6.93 15.37
CA LYS A 32 -25.37 -6.94 14.21
C LYS A 32 -25.00 -5.89 13.18
N GLU A 33 -24.68 -4.67 13.63
CA GLU A 33 -24.26 -3.57 12.72
C GLU A 33 -22.86 -3.86 12.11
N ILE A 34 -21.91 -4.38 12.89
CA ILE A 34 -20.60 -4.82 12.40
C ILE A 34 -20.75 -5.91 11.33
N ARG A 35 -21.63 -6.90 11.56
CA ARG A 35 -21.91 -7.96 10.56
C ARG A 35 -22.47 -7.37 9.27
N LYS A 36 -23.41 -6.43 9.35
CA LYS A 36 -23.92 -5.72 8.17
C LYS A 36 -22.81 -4.96 7.43
N ALA A 37 -21.92 -4.29 8.18
CA ALA A 37 -20.79 -3.58 7.60
C ALA A 37 -19.86 -4.54 6.84
N LEU A 38 -19.51 -5.70 7.42
CA LEU A 38 -18.69 -6.72 6.79
C LEU A 38 -19.36 -7.29 5.52
N LEU A 39 -20.64 -7.65 5.60
CA LEU A 39 -21.38 -8.16 4.43
C LEU A 39 -21.47 -7.12 3.30
N SER A 40 -21.68 -5.85 3.64
CA SER A 40 -21.69 -4.77 2.65
C SER A 40 -20.31 -4.44 2.07
N ALA A 41 -19.25 -4.98 2.66
CA ALA A 41 -17.88 -4.92 2.16
C ALA A 41 -17.48 -6.21 1.41
N ASP A 42 -18.46 -7.03 1.01
CA ASP A 42 -18.28 -8.31 0.30
C ASP A 42 -17.50 -9.38 1.10
N VAL A 43 -17.55 -9.33 2.43
CA VAL A 43 -17.05 -10.43 3.27
C VAL A 43 -18.04 -11.60 3.22
N ASP A 44 -17.54 -12.82 3.08
CA ASP A 44 -18.36 -14.03 3.09
C ASP A 44 -19.23 -14.12 4.35
N PHE A 45 -20.46 -14.59 4.19
CA PHE A 45 -21.44 -14.65 5.28
C PHE A 45 -20.97 -15.53 6.46
N LYS A 46 -20.38 -16.69 6.18
CA LYS A 46 -19.88 -17.60 7.23
C LYS A 46 -18.74 -16.96 7.99
N THR A 47 -17.81 -16.31 7.28
CA THR A 47 -16.70 -15.57 7.84
C THR A 47 -17.18 -14.40 8.72
N ALA A 48 -18.09 -13.58 8.22
CA ALA A 48 -18.66 -12.45 8.98
C ALA A 48 -19.43 -12.92 10.23
N LYS A 49 -20.19 -14.02 10.13
CA LYS A 49 -20.92 -14.62 11.25
C LYS A 49 -19.97 -15.18 12.33
N SER A 50 -18.98 -15.95 11.92
CA SER A 50 -17.97 -16.53 12.84
C SER A 50 -17.18 -15.42 13.55
N PHE A 51 -16.69 -14.43 12.80
CA PHE A 51 -15.98 -13.30 13.34
C PHE A 51 -16.79 -12.54 14.40
N THR A 52 -18.04 -12.15 14.07
CA THR A 52 -18.88 -11.41 15.02
C THR A 52 -19.24 -12.22 16.25
N ALA A 53 -19.38 -13.57 16.13
CA ALA A 53 -19.62 -14.44 17.28
C ALA A 53 -18.40 -14.52 18.21
N LYS A 54 -17.19 -14.66 17.66
CA LYS A 54 -15.94 -14.64 18.45
C LYS A 54 -15.74 -13.32 19.18
N VAL A 55 -15.91 -12.18 18.49
CA VAL A 55 -15.82 -10.87 19.10
C VAL A 55 -16.86 -10.71 20.21
N GLN A 56 -18.11 -11.11 19.98
CA GLN A 56 -19.17 -11.05 20.98
C GLN A 56 -18.82 -11.86 22.23
N GLN A 57 -18.34 -13.09 22.07
CA GLN A 57 -17.93 -13.96 23.18
C GLN A 57 -16.82 -13.34 24.01
N LYS A 58 -15.79 -12.76 23.36
CA LYS A 58 -14.68 -12.07 24.05
C LYS A 58 -15.14 -10.77 24.70
N ALA A 59 -16.09 -10.04 24.09
CA ALA A 59 -16.62 -8.80 24.60
C ALA A 59 -17.54 -8.98 25.82
N LEU A 60 -18.20 -10.11 25.95
CA LEU A 60 -19.04 -10.46 27.12
C LEU A 60 -18.22 -11.06 28.26
N GLY A 61 -16.91 -11.18 28.12
CA GLY A 61 -16.03 -11.64 29.20
C GLY A 61 -16.00 -10.64 30.36
N GLU A 62 -15.88 -11.16 31.60
CA GLU A 62 -15.92 -10.39 32.85
C GLU A 62 -14.92 -9.21 32.85
N LYS A 63 -13.76 -9.37 32.23
CA LYS A 63 -12.73 -8.32 32.13
C LYS A 63 -13.18 -7.10 31.31
N VAL A 64 -14.04 -7.29 30.32
CA VAL A 64 -14.53 -6.19 29.47
C VAL A 64 -15.66 -5.43 30.16
N LEU A 65 -16.54 -6.17 30.83
CA LEU A 65 -17.69 -5.60 31.55
C LEU A 65 -17.25 -4.72 32.74
N THR A 66 -16.10 -5.03 33.34
CA THR A 66 -15.54 -4.33 34.51
C THR A 66 -14.41 -3.35 34.15
N ALA A 67 -14.04 -3.20 32.87
CA ALA A 67 -12.95 -2.33 32.45
C ALA A 67 -13.29 -0.84 32.65
N ILE A 68 -12.25 -0.04 32.95
CA ILE A 68 -12.38 1.43 33.12
C ILE A 68 -12.80 2.11 31.81
N ASP A 69 -12.31 1.58 30.65
CA ASP A 69 -12.69 2.01 29.29
C ASP A 69 -13.09 0.79 28.45
N PRO A 70 -14.35 0.36 28.54
CA PRO A 70 -14.84 -0.79 27.80
C PRO A 70 -14.77 -0.60 26.28
N GLY A 71 -14.91 0.63 25.79
CA GLY A 71 -14.84 0.94 24.35
C GLY A 71 -13.46 0.74 23.76
N GLN A 72 -12.40 1.10 24.50
CA GLN A 72 -11.01 0.85 24.06
C GLN A 72 -10.70 -0.64 24.07
N LEU A 73 -11.14 -1.38 25.09
CA LEU A 73 -10.90 -2.81 25.19
C LEU A 73 -11.62 -3.57 24.06
N LEU A 74 -12.86 -3.19 23.72
CA LEU A 74 -13.58 -3.77 22.59
C LEU A 74 -12.88 -3.46 21.25
N THR A 75 -12.37 -2.23 21.09
CA THR A 75 -11.58 -1.87 19.89
C THR A 75 -10.34 -2.74 19.77
N LYS A 76 -9.66 -3.02 20.88
CA LYS A 76 -8.52 -3.94 20.91
C LYS A 76 -8.93 -5.37 20.52
N ILE A 77 -10.00 -5.90 21.11
CA ILE A 77 -10.52 -7.24 20.75
C ILE A 77 -10.83 -7.31 19.26
N MET A 78 -11.48 -6.29 18.70
CA MET A 78 -11.77 -6.25 17.26
C MET A 78 -10.51 -6.23 16.42
N LYS A 79 -9.49 -5.46 16.81
CA LYS A 79 -8.20 -5.42 16.13
C LYS A 79 -7.54 -6.80 16.12
N ASP A 80 -7.48 -7.42 17.29
CA ASP A 80 -6.82 -8.72 17.47
C ASP A 80 -7.56 -9.81 16.66
N GLU A 81 -8.90 -9.81 16.66
CA GLU A 81 -9.71 -10.76 15.85
C GLU A 81 -9.61 -10.49 14.35
N LEU A 82 -9.53 -9.23 13.91
CA LEU A 82 -9.27 -8.92 12.50
C LEU A 82 -7.89 -9.39 12.07
N ALA A 83 -6.87 -9.18 12.90
CA ALA A 83 -5.51 -9.67 12.63
C ALA A 83 -5.48 -11.21 12.58
N GLU A 84 -6.17 -11.91 13.51
CA GLU A 84 -6.29 -13.37 13.51
C GLU A 84 -6.99 -13.87 12.24
N LEU A 85 -8.07 -13.22 11.81
CA LEU A 85 -8.80 -13.55 10.58
C LEU A 85 -7.90 -13.46 9.34
N MET A 86 -7.00 -12.47 9.31
CA MET A 86 -6.07 -12.23 8.21
C MET A 86 -4.75 -13.01 8.32
N GLY A 87 -4.50 -13.71 9.45
CA GLY A 87 -3.34 -14.59 9.57
C GLY A 87 -2.42 -14.37 10.75
N SER A 88 -2.78 -13.51 11.70
CA SER A 88 -2.06 -13.19 12.95
C SER A 88 -0.67 -12.57 12.75
N SER A 89 0.18 -13.15 11.90
CA SER A 89 1.56 -12.69 11.65
C SER A 89 1.88 -12.61 10.17
N GLN A 90 2.90 -11.85 9.85
CA GLN A 90 3.49 -11.81 8.52
C GLN A 90 3.94 -13.20 8.08
N SER A 91 3.75 -13.50 6.79
CA SER A 91 4.31 -14.70 6.14
C SER A 91 5.34 -14.28 5.10
N GLU A 92 6.57 -14.70 5.29
CA GLU A 92 7.64 -14.39 4.34
C GLU A 92 7.56 -15.27 3.09
N ILE A 93 8.10 -14.75 1.98
CA ILE A 93 8.31 -15.52 0.77
C ILE A 93 9.50 -16.49 0.98
N SER A 94 9.34 -17.74 0.51
CA SER A 94 10.46 -18.69 0.52
C SER A 94 11.50 -18.28 -0.53
N LEU A 95 12.73 -18.09 -0.09
CA LEU A 95 13.87 -17.76 -0.95
C LEU A 95 14.96 -18.85 -0.89
N GLU A 96 14.55 -20.07 -0.61
CA GLU A 96 15.41 -21.24 -0.59
C GLU A 96 15.73 -21.70 -2.01
N GLY A 97 16.90 -22.31 -2.20
CA GLY A 97 17.34 -22.81 -3.51
C GLY A 97 18.27 -21.87 -4.26
N SER A 98 18.92 -22.39 -5.29
CA SER A 98 19.84 -21.63 -6.17
C SER A 98 19.73 -22.14 -7.62
N PRO A 99 18.94 -21.48 -8.47
CA PRO A 99 18.05 -20.36 -8.15
C PRO A 99 16.79 -20.78 -7.39
N THR A 100 16.21 -19.87 -6.60
CA THR A 100 14.83 -19.98 -6.12
C THR A 100 13.88 -19.79 -7.29
N VAL A 101 12.93 -20.69 -7.47
CA VAL A 101 11.93 -20.60 -8.55
C VAL A 101 10.57 -20.21 -7.97
N ILE A 102 10.03 -19.09 -8.44
CA ILE A 102 8.75 -18.54 -8.02
C ILE A 102 7.79 -18.61 -9.19
N LEU A 103 6.66 -19.30 -9.01
CA LEU A 103 5.61 -19.42 -10.01
C LEU A 103 4.48 -18.44 -9.71
N ILE A 104 4.13 -17.60 -10.68
CA ILE A 104 3.03 -16.63 -10.55
C ILE A 104 1.81 -17.17 -11.29
N ALA A 105 0.69 -17.33 -10.57
CA ALA A 105 -0.56 -17.84 -11.10
C ALA A 105 -1.73 -16.89 -10.84
N GLY A 106 -2.78 -16.93 -11.65
CA GLY A 106 -3.99 -16.12 -11.49
C GLY A 106 -4.70 -15.83 -12.81
N LEU A 107 -5.88 -15.21 -12.75
CA LEU A 107 -6.68 -14.88 -13.93
C LEU A 107 -6.07 -13.76 -14.76
N GLN A 108 -6.57 -13.59 -15.99
CA GLN A 108 -6.24 -12.45 -16.84
C GLN A 108 -6.71 -11.15 -16.17
N GLY A 109 -5.89 -10.11 -16.24
CA GLY A 109 -6.22 -8.82 -15.65
C GLY A 109 -6.02 -8.74 -14.12
N SER A 110 -5.65 -9.85 -13.45
CA SER A 110 -5.34 -9.83 -12.01
C SER A 110 -4.03 -9.12 -11.65
N GLY A 111 -3.24 -8.69 -12.62
CA GLY A 111 -2.00 -7.94 -12.37
C GLY A 111 -0.74 -8.80 -12.22
N LYS A 112 -0.74 -10.08 -12.66
CA LYS A 112 0.41 -10.99 -12.56
C LYS A 112 1.72 -10.40 -13.10
N THR A 113 1.70 -9.95 -14.36
CA THR A 113 2.89 -9.42 -15.04
C THR A 113 3.43 -8.17 -14.33
N THR A 114 2.54 -7.25 -13.93
CA THR A 114 2.93 -6.07 -13.14
C THR A 114 3.48 -6.46 -11.78
N PHE A 115 2.85 -7.43 -11.11
CA PHE A 115 3.34 -7.95 -9.84
C PHE A 115 4.69 -8.63 -9.98
N SER A 116 4.93 -9.40 -11.06
CA SER A 116 6.23 -10.03 -11.34
C SER A 116 7.36 -8.99 -11.41
N GLY A 117 7.13 -7.86 -12.10
CA GLY A 117 8.08 -6.74 -12.14
C GLY A 117 8.30 -6.08 -10.76
N LYS A 118 7.23 -5.83 -10.01
CA LYS A 118 7.30 -5.28 -8.66
C LYS A 118 8.04 -6.20 -7.69
N LEU A 119 7.76 -7.51 -7.75
CA LEU A 119 8.43 -8.51 -6.94
C LEU A 119 9.93 -8.57 -7.27
N ALA A 120 10.28 -8.51 -8.55
CA ALA A 120 11.68 -8.47 -8.98
C ALA A 120 12.40 -7.25 -8.41
N LEU A 121 11.79 -6.06 -8.48
CA LEU A 121 12.33 -4.84 -7.89
C LEU A 121 12.48 -4.96 -6.36
N HIS A 122 11.47 -5.48 -5.68
CA HIS A 122 11.50 -5.70 -4.23
C HIS A 122 12.63 -6.65 -3.81
N LEU A 123 12.79 -7.78 -4.51
CA LEU A 123 13.84 -8.76 -4.21
C LEU A 123 15.23 -8.22 -4.50
N LYS A 124 15.40 -7.44 -5.58
CA LYS A 124 16.65 -6.77 -5.91
C LYS A 124 17.05 -5.76 -4.84
N ASN A 125 16.15 -4.86 -4.46
CA ASN A 125 16.47 -3.74 -3.57
C ASN A 125 16.51 -4.15 -2.09
N ASN A 126 15.57 -4.99 -1.63
CA ASN A 126 15.37 -5.26 -0.21
C ASN A 126 15.97 -6.60 0.24
N LYS A 127 16.27 -7.50 -0.69
CA LYS A 127 16.82 -8.84 -0.38
C LYS A 127 18.14 -9.13 -1.10
N SER A 128 18.72 -8.13 -1.80
CA SER A 128 19.99 -8.25 -2.55
C SER A 128 20.03 -9.44 -3.50
N LYS A 129 18.89 -9.75 -4.14
CA LYS A 129 18.79 -10.86 -5.11
C LYS A 129 19.05 -10.38 -6.53
N ARG A 130 19.42 -11.33 -7.40
CA ARG A 130 19.51 -11.13 -8.86
C ARG A 130 18.37 -11.89 -9.55
N PRO A 131 17.18 -11.30 -9.65
CA PRO A 131 16.03 -11.96 -10.25
C PRO A 131 16.15 -11.99 -11.79
N LEU A 132 15.60 -13.07 -12.37
CA LEU A 132 15.33 -13.23 -13.78
C LEU A 132 13.82 -13.31 -13.98
N LEU A 133 13.24 -12.42 -14.76
CA LEU A 133 11.84 -12.51 -15.18
C LEU A 133 11.71 -13.47 -16.35
N VAL A 134 10.63 -14.26 -16.40
CA VAL A 134 10.41 -15.27 -17.46
C VAL A 134 9.02 -15.08 -18.06
N ALA A 135 8.96 -14.88 -19.38
CA ALA A 135 7.72 -14.73 -20.13
C ALA A 135 7.15 -16.11 -20.53
N CYS A 136 6.18 -16.63 -19.79
CA CYS A 136 5.48 -17.87 -20.12
C CYS A 136 4.04 -17.67 -20.63
N ASP A 137 3.59 -16.43 -20.89
CA ASP A 137 2.34 -16.16 -21.59
C ASP A 137 2.57 -16.20 -23.11
N VAL A 138 2.59 -17.42 -23.65
CA VAL A 138 2.84 -17.67 -25.07
C VAL A 138 1.68 -17.34 -25.99
N TYR A 139 0.49 -17.10 -25.43
CA TYR A 139 -0.73 -16.84 -26.19
C TYR A 139 -0.91 -15.37 -26.58
N ARG A 140 -0.22 -14.47 -25.88
CA ARG A 140 -0.33 -13.02 -26.08
C ARG A 140 1.04 -12.41 -26.35
N PRO A 141 1.38 -12.14 -27.62
CA PRO A 141 2.66 -11.50 -27.97
C PRO A 141 2.91 -10.20 -27.18
N ALA A 142 1.87 -9.39 -27.00
CA ALA A 142 1.95 -8.15 -26.21
C ALA A 142 2.32 -8.39 -24.72
N ALA A 143 2.01 -9.55 -24.13
CA ALA A 143 2.42 -9.86 -22.76
C ALA A 143 3.92 -10.13 -22.67
N ILE A 144 4.50 -10.75 -23.71
CA ILE A 144 5.95 -10.96 -23.80
C ILE A 144 6.68 -9.62 -23.93
N ASP A 145 6.15 -8.69 -24.72
CA ASP A 145 6.71 -7.34 -24.82
C ASP A 145 6.56 -6.58 -23.50
N GLN A 146 5.40 -6.68 -22.85
CA GLN A 146 5.11 -6.01 -21.58
C GLN A 146 6.11 -6.42 -20.48
N ILE A 147 6.39 -7.70 -20.30
CA ILE A 147 7.34 -8.13 -19.26
C ILE A 147 8.77 -7.67 -19.60
N GLY A 148 9.13 -7.56 -20.90
CA GLY A 148 10.40 -6.98 -21.35
C GLY A 148 10.54 -5.52 -20.96
N VAL A 149 9.51 -4.71 -21.23
CA VAL A 149 9.48 -3.28 -20.82
C VAL A 149 9.56 -3.14 -19.31
N LEU A 150 8.84 -3.98 -18.55
CA LEU A 150 8.92 -3.97 -17.10
C LEU A 150 10.30 -4.35 -16.56
N ALA A 151 10.94 -5.36 -17.18
CA ALA A 151 12.30 -5.76 -16.82
C ALA A 151 13.30 -4.62 -17.00
N GLU A 152 13.23 -3.92 -18.13
CA GLU A 152 14.04 -2.73 -18.40
C GLU A 152 13.76 -1.62 -17.37
N GLN A 153 12.49 -1.33 -17.10
CA GLN A 153 12.09 -0.29 -16.15
C GLN A 153 12.63 -0.52 -14.73
N VAL A 154 12.67 -1.78 -14.26
CA VAL A 154 13.18 -2.13 -12.94
C VAL A 154 14.65 -2.54 -12.95
N GLY A 155 15.28 -2.59 -14.12
CA GLY A 155 16.70 -2.91 -14.31
C GLY A 155 17.04 -4.33 -13.88
N VAL A 156 16.26 -5.33 -14.35
CA VAL A 156 16.49 -6.76 -14.15
C VAL A 156 16.50 -7.47 -15.51
N ASP A 157 17.10 -8.66 -15.55
CA ASP A 157 17.17 -9.46 -16.77
C ASP A 157 15.81 -10.17 -17.02
N VAL A 158 15.52 -10.45 -18.31
CA VAL A 158 14.33 -11.16 -18.74
C VAL A 158 14.70 -12.29 -19.70
N PHE A 159 14.09 -13.45 -19.53
CA PHE A 159 14.16 -14.57 -20.45
C PHE A 159 12.90 -14.64 -21.30
N GLN A 160 13.05 -14.53 -22.61
CA GLN A 160 11.98 -14.59 -23.60
C GLN A 160 12.36 -15.58 -24.70
N ASP A 161 11.46 -16.50 -25.03
CA ASP A 161 11.59 -17.43 -26.15
C ASP A 161 10.33 -17.31 -27.02
N ARG A 162 10.40 -16.46 -28.05
CA ARG A 162 9.24 -16.10 -28.88
C ARG A 162 8.84 -17.19 -29.88
N GLU A 163 9.80 -18.07 -30.23
CA GLU A 163 9.55 -19.13 -31.18
C GLU A 163 8.88 -20.34 -30.54
N ASN A 164 9.18 -20.56 -29.28
CA ASN A 164 8.63 -21.67 -28.50
C ASN A 164 7.21 -21.39 -28.02
N LYS A 165 6.30 -22.29 -28.31
CA LYS A 165 4.89 -22.20 -27.86
C LYS A 165 4.58 -23.10 -26.67
N ASN A 166 5.59 -23.76 -26.08
CA ASN A 166 5.41 -24.63 -24.93
C ASN A 166 5.95 -23.95 -23.66
N PRO A 167 5.06 -23.44 -22.77
CA PRO A 167 5.47 -22.71 -21.57
C PRO A 167 6.27 -23.58 -20.58
N VAL A 168 6.07 -24.90 -20.59
CA VAL A 168 6.85 -25.83 -19.75
C VAL A 168 8.32 -25.83 -20.18
N VAL A 169 8.58 -25.92 -21.49
CA VAL A 169 9.94 -25.91 -22.03
C VAL A 169 10.61 -24.56 -21.80
N ILE A 170 9.89 -23.46 -22.00
CA ILE A 170 10.38 -22.10 -21.72
C ILE A 170 10.82 -21.98 -20.26
N ALA A 171 9.99 -22.41 -19.33
CA ALA A 171 10.28 -22.35 -17.89
C ALA A 171 11.55 -23.17 -17.53
N GLN A 172 11.69 -24.39 -18.08
CA GLN A 172 12.87 -25.24 -17.86
C GLN A 172 14.15 -24.62 -18.44
N ASN A 173 14.07 -24.06 -19.64
CA ASN A 173 15.19 -23.39 -20.29
C ASN A 173 15.61 -22.12 -19.54
N ALA A 174 14.65 -21.36 -19.04
CA ALA A 174 14.90 -20.18 -18.21
C ALA A 174 15.65 -20.53 -16.91
N ILE A 175 15.31 -21.64 -16.25
CA ILE A 175 16.02 -22.10 -15.05
C ILE A 175 17.46 -22.50 -15.39
N LYS A 176 17.69 -23.18 -16.53
CA LYS A 176 19.05 -23.49 -16.98
C LYS A 176 19.83 -22.21 -17.27
N HIS A 177 19.22 -21.27 -17.99
CA HIS A 177 19.80 -19.96 -18.28
C HIS A 177 20.16 -19.20 -17.01
N ALA A 178 19.27 -19.19 -15.99
CA ALA A 178 19.51 -18.56 -14.71
C ALA A 178 20.76 -19.12 -14.00
N LYS A 179 20.89 -20.44 -13.98
CA LYS A 179 22.08 -21.11 -13.38
C LYS A 179 23.38 -20.74 -14.09
N THR A 180 23.37 -20.66 -15.41
CA THR A 180 24.57 -20.34 -16.21
C THR A 180 24.97 -18.87 -16.05
N ASN A 181 24.00 -17.95 -15.89
CA ASN A 181 24.23 -16.51 -15.83
C ASN A 181 24.25 -15.94 -14.42
N GLY A 182 24.22 -16.79 -13.38
CA GLY A 182 24.35 -16.37 -11.98
C GLY A 182 23.15 -15.65 -11.41
N HIS A 183 21.94 -15.87 -11.96
CA HIS A 183 20.69 -15.43 -11.33
C HIS A 183 20.34 -16.37 -10.19
N ASN A 184 19.95 -15.80 -9.07
CA ASN A 184 19.62 -16.57 -7.86
C ASN A 184 18.12 -16.66 -7.57
N VAL A 185 17.29 -15.94 -8.34
CA VAL A 185 15.82 -16.02 -8.32
C VAL A 185 15.30 -16.05 -9.75
N VAL A 186 14.30 -16.90 -10.01
CA VAL A 186 13.58 -16.98 -11.29
C VAL A 186 12.10 -16.77 -11.02
N ILE A 187 11.51 -15.73 -11.63
CA ILE A 187 10.09 -15.40 -11.49
C ILE A 187 9.39 -15.74 -12.79
N ILE A 188 8.52 -16.75 -12.76
CA ILE A 188 7.82 -17.28 -13.94
C ILE A 188 6.43 -16.66 -14.00
N ASP A 189 6.24 -15.73 -14.95
CA ASP A 189 4.95 -15.10 -15.24
C ASP A 189 4.15 -15.97 -16.21
N THR A 190 3.04 -16.54 -15.74
CA THR A 190 2.21 -17.46 -16.54
C THR A 190 1.08 -16.74 -17.27
N ALA A 191 0.56 -17.38 -18.31
CA ALA A 191 -0.66 -16.95 -18.96
C ALA A 191 -1.82 -16.87 -17.96
N GLY A 192 -2.77 -15.97 -18.21
CA GLY A 192 -4.05 -15.91 -17.52
C GLY A 192 -5.18 -15.93 -18.53
N ARG A 193 -6.29 -16.60 -18.19
CA ARG A 193 -7.53 -16.55 -18.95
C ARG A 193 -8.60 -15.78 -18.21
N LEU A 194 -9.66 -15.41 -18.90
CA LEU A 194 -10.75 -14.61 -18.31
C LEU A 194 -11.54 -15.37 -17.23
N ALA A 195 -11.55 -16.71 -17.32
CA ALA A 195 -12.23 -17.56 -16.35
C ALA A 195 -11.36 -18.77 -16.03
N VAL A 196 -11.66 -19.43 -14.91
CA VAL A 196 -11.03 -20.70 -14.55
C VAL A 196 -11.52 -21.77 -15.51
N ASP A 197 -10.65 -22.30 -16.35
CA ASP A 197 -10.93 -23.44 -17.23
C ASP A 197 -9.93 -24.57 -17.01
N GLU A 198 -10.32 -25.77 -17.44
CA GLU A 198 -9.52 -26.98 -17.20
C GLU A 198 -8.19 -26.98 -17.98
N ALA A 199 -8.17 -26.38 -19.17
CA ALA A 199 -6.98 -26.31 -20.01
C ALA A 199 -5.91 -25.42 -19.35
N MET A 200 -6.29 -24.24 -18.87
CA MET A 200 -5.38 -23.33 -18.13
C MET A 200 -4.85 -23.99 -16.86
N MET A 201 -5.75 -24.61 -16.08
CA MET A 201 -5.37 -25.24 -14.82
C MET A 201 -4.41 -26.43 -15.05
N SER A 202 -4.60 -27.17 -16.14
CA SER A 202 -3.73 -28.28 -16.52
C SER A 202 -2.37 -27.79 -16.99
N GLU A 203 -2.32 -26.68 -17.74
CA GLU A 203 -1.07 -26.06 -18.19
C GLU A 203 -0.24 -25.57 -16.98
N ILE A 204 -0.84 -24.80 -16.06
CA ILE A 204 -0.11 -24.32 -14.89
C ILE A 204 0.36 -25.49 -14.01
N ALA A 205 -0.47 -26.53 -13.86
CA ALA A 205 -0.09 -27.74 -13.13
C ALA A 205 1.08 -28.49 -13.81
N ALA A 206 1.11 -28.53 -15.15
CA ALA A 206 2.22 -29.10 -15.90
C ALA A 206 3.52 -28.29 -15.71
N ILE A 207 3.44 -26.96 -15.76
CA ILE A 207 4.58 -26.07 -15.43
C ILE A 207 5.06 -26.38 -14.01
N LYS A 208 4.16 -26.30 -12.99
CA LYS A 208 4.50 -26.61 -11.60
C LYS A 208 5.25 -27.93 -11.45
N LYS A 209 4.72 -29.01 -12.06
CA LYS A 209 5.33 -30.34 -12.01
C LYS A 209 6.71 -30.39 -12.61
N ALA A 210 6.92 -29.65 -13.71
CA ALA A 210 8.18 -29.67 -14.46
C ALA A 210 9.32 -28.88 -13.80
N ILE A 211 8.99 -27.79 -13.07
CA ILE A 211 9.98 -26.90 -12.48
C ILE A 211 10.12 -27.02 -10.96
N ASN A 212 9.18 -27.69 -10.29
CA ASN A 212 9.12 -27.85 -8.83
C ASN A 212 9.46 -26.53 -8.09
N PRO A 213 8.59 -25.49 -8.18
CA PRO A 213 8.89 -24.19 -7.64
C PRO A 213 8.95 -24.23 -6.10
N GLN A 214 9.80 -23.40 -5.51
CA GLN A 214 9.89 -23.22 -4.07
C GLN A 214 8.76 -22.35 -3.52
N GLU A 215 8.15 -21.54 -4.40
CA GLU A 215 7.06 -20.65 -4.03
C GLU A 215 6.06 -20.54 -5.18
N ILE A 216 4.78 -20.69 -4.90
CA ILE A 216 3.67 -20.45 -5.83
C ILE A 216 2.83 -19.31 -5.27
N LEU A 217 2.79 -18.19 -5.98
CA LEU A 217 2.00 -17.02 -5.58
C LEU A 217 0.76 -16.90 -6.46
N PHE A 218 -0.39 -16.94 -5.81
CA PHE A 218 -1.67 -16.70 -6.46
C PHE A 218 -2.00 -15.19 -6.43
N VAL A 219 -2.05 -14.58 -7.62
CA VAL A 219 -2.31 -13.14 -7.79
C VAL A 219 -3.77 -12.93 -8.14
N VAL A 220 -4.45 -12.13 -7.34
CA VAL A 220 -5.88 -11.85 -7.49
C VAL A 220 -6.17 -10.36 -7.33
N ASP A 221 -7.12 -9.87 -8.12
CA ASP A 221 -7.65 -8.51 -8.05
C ASP A 221 -8.60 -8.37 -6.86
N SER A 222 -8.26 -7.51 -5.89
CA SER A 222 -9.06 -7.30 -4.68
C SER A 222 -10.43 -6.69 -4.98
N MET A 223 -10.56 -5.97 -6.10
CA MET A 223 -11.82 -5.31 -6.49
C MET A 223 -12.91 -6.30 -6.95
N THR A 224 -12.56 -7.54 -7.26
CA THR A 224 -13.53 -8.55 -7.71
C THR A 224 -14.35 -9.17 -6.56
N GLY A 225 -14.09 -8.75 -5.31
CA GLY A 225 -14.90 -9.13 -4.16
C GLY A 225 -15.00 -10.65 -3.96
N GLN A 226 -16.23 -11.19 -3.90
CA GLN A 226 -16.45 -12.63 -3.64
C GLN A 226 -15.91 -13.52 -4.77
N ASP A 227 -15.83 -13.03 -6.01
CA ASP A 227 -15.26 -13.82 -7.13
C ASP A 227 -13.76 -14.08 -6.93
N ALA A 228 -13.04 -13.16 -6.28
CA ALA A 228 -11.66 -13.37 -5.86
C ALA A 228 -11.54 -14.62 -4.96
N VAL A 229 -12.46 -14.79 -4.04
CA VAL A 229 -12.48 -15.90 -3.08
C VAL A 229 -12.77 -17.23 -3.78
N ASN A 230 -13.77 -17.26 -4.65
CA ASN A 230 -14.13 -18.44 -5.42
C ASN A 230 -12.98 -18.89 -6.35
N THR A 231 -12.35 -17.93 -7.00
CA THR A 231 -11.18 -18.16 -7.84
C THR A 231 -10.01 -18.69 -7.02
N ALA A 232 -9.72 -18.10 -5.87
CA ALA A 232 -8.66 -18.55 -4.98
C ALA A 232 -8.86 -20.02 -4.56
N LYS A 233 -10.09 -20.41 -4.24
CA LYS A 233 -10.42 -21.80 -3.90
C LYS A 233 -10.13 -22.75 -5.06
N SER A 234 -10.60 -22.45 -6.26
CA SER A 234 -10.37 -23.29 -7.45
C SER A 234 -8.88 -23.47 -7.76
N PHE A 235 -8.09 -22.38 -7.65
CA PHE A 235 -6.64 -22.45 -7.83
C PHE A 235 -5.95 -23.23 -6.71
N ASN A 236 -6.39 -23.07 -5.45
CA ASN A 236 -5.82 -23.79 -4.32
C ASN A 236 -6.06 -25.30 -4.41
N ASP A 237 -7.26 -25.71 -4.79
CA ASP A 237 -7.61 -27.12 -4.94
C ASP A 237 -6.73 -27.82 -5.99
N LYS A 238 -6.31 -27.12 -7.05
CA LYS A 238 -5.50 -27.69 -8.12
C LYS A 238 -3.99 -27.51 -7.94
N LEU A 239 -3.58 -26.33 -7.45
CA LEU A 239 -2.15 -25.96 -7.37
C LEU A 239 -1.59 -26.06 -5.97
N ASN A 240 -2.43 -26.02 -4.93
CA ASN A 240 -1.98 -25.90 -3.54
C ASN A 240 -0.86 -24.83 -3.45
N PHE A 241 -1.20 -23.58 -3.78
CA PHE A 241 -0.26 -22.47 -3.79
C PHE A 241 0.20 -22.10 -2.34
N ASP A 242 1.30 -21.36 -2.23
CA ASP A 242 1.94 -21.08 -0.93
C ASP A 242 1.54 -19.72 -0.35
N GLY A 243 1.06 -18.81 -1.19
CA GLY A 243 0.64 -17.50 -0.74
C GLY A 243 -0.24 -16.76 -1.74
N VAL A 244 -0.97 -15.78 -1.22
CA VAL A 244 -1.85 -14.89 -1.98
C VAL A 244 -1.24 -13.51 -2.12
N VAL A 245 -1.44 -12.90 -3.28
CA VAL A 245 -1.10 -11.52 -3.56
C VAL A 245 -2.37 -10.78 -3.94
N LEU A 246 -2.70 -9.74 -3.19
CA LEU A 246 -3.84 -8.87 -3.49
C LEU A 246 -3.35 -7.66 -4.29
N THR A 247 -3.83 -7.52 -5.51
CA THR A 247 -3.54 -6.36 -6.37
C THR A 247 -4.68 -5.35 -6.34
N LYS A 248 -4.41 -4.13 -6.83
CA LYS A 248 -5.39 -3.03 -6.97
C LYS A 248 -6.09 -2.66 -5.66
N LEU A 249 -5.41 -2.84 -4.54
CA LEU A 249 -5.98 -2.56 -3.22
C LEU A 249 -6.19 -1.05 -3.00
N ASP A 250 -5.48 -0.21 -3.73
CA ASP A 250 -5.68 1.24 -3.80
C ASP A 250 -7.07 1.64 -4.32
N GLY A 251 -7.62 0.89 -5.27
CA GLY A 251 -8.99 1.04 -5.78
C GLY A 251 -10.06 0.35 -4.93
N ASP A 252 -9.68 -0.57 -4.03
CA ASP A 252 -10.62 -1.32 -3.20
C ASP A 252 -10.99 -0.55 -1.92
N THR A 253 -12.20 0.00 -1.91
CA THR A 253 -12.77 0.66 -0.73
C THR A 253 -13.52 -0.29 0.19
N ARG A 254 -13.81 -1.53 -0.25
CA ARG A 254 -14.59 -2.53 0.47
C ARG A 254 -13.73 -3.46 1.32
N GLY A 255 -12.68 -4.05 0.74
CA GLY A 255 -11.69 -4.88 1.44
C GLY A 255 -12.13 -6.29 1.81
N GLY A 256 -13.27 -6.75 1.31
CA GLY A 256 -13.83 -8.05 1.66
C GLY A 256 -12.98 -9.23 1.23
N ALA A 257 -12.30 -9.13 0.09
CA ALA A 257 -11.40 -10.17 -0.39
C ALA A 257 -10.25 -10.43 0.60
N ALA A 258 -9.63 -9.38 1.14
CA ALA A 258 -8.55 -9.50 2.12
C ALA A 258 -8.98 -10.23 3.40
N LEU A 259 -10.23 -9.99 3.85
CA LEU A 259 -10.78 -10.61 5.06
C LEU A 259 -11.24 -12.05 4.83
N THR A 260 -11.61 -12.41 3.60
CA THR A 260 -12.26 -13.70 3.31
C THR A 260 -11.31 -14.73 2.75
N ILE A 261 -10.39 -14.35 1.85
CA ILE A 261 -9.54 -15.30 1.11
C ILE A 261 -8.83 -16.26 2.05
N ARG A 262 -8.14 -15.73 3.08
CA ARG A 262 -7.40 -16.59 4.01
C ARG A 262 -8.31 -17.61 4.72
N SER A 263 -9.49 -17.18 5.17
CA SER A 263 -10.42 -18.05 5.90
C SER A 263 -10.98 -19.17 5.04
N VAL A 264 -10.98 -18.99 3.70
CA VAL A 264 -11.53 -19.97 2.76
C VAL A 264 -10.46 -20.92 2.23
N VAL A 265 -9.25 -20.42 1.94
CA VAL A 265 -8.19 -21.25 1.33
C VAL A 265 -7.09 -21.67 2.31
N ASP A 266 -7.10 -21.13 3.52
CA ASP A 266 -6.08 -21.34 4.58
C ASP A 266 -4.65 -21.10 4.09
N LYS A 267 -4.48 -20.08 3.24
CA LYS A 267 -3.19 -19.65 2.72
C LYS A 267 -2.90 -18.21 3.11
N PRO A 268 -1.66 -17.87 3.50
CA PRO A 268 -1.33 -16.53 3.92
C PRO A 268 -1.39 -15.53 2.75
N ILE A 269 -1.81 -14.31 3.05
CA ILE A 269 -1.56 -13.18 2.17
C ILE A 269 -0.12 -12.72 2.42
N LYS A 270 0.71 -12.66 1.37
CA LYS A 270 2.13 -12.29 1.47
C LYS A 270 2.40 -10.88 1.03
N PHE A 271 1.73 -10.42 -0.04
CA PHE A 271 1.95 -9.10 -0.63
C PHE A 271 0.64 -8.41 -1.00
N ILE A 272 0.70 -7.08 -1.04
CA ILE A 272 -0.38 -6.22 -1.53
C ILE A 272 0.16 -5.20 -2.53
N GLY A 273 -0.55 -5.02 -3.63
CA GLY A 273 -0.32 -3.93 -4.58
C GLY A 273 -1.10 -2.69 -4.15
N THR A 274 -0.39 -1.61 -3.87
CA THR A 274 -0.94 -0.37 -3.30
C THR A 274 -0.96 0.81 -4.26
N SER A 275 -0.40 0.66 -5.46
CA SER A 275 -0.45 1.64 -6.55
C SER A 275 -0.08 0.99 -7.87
N GLU A 276 -0.26 1.69 -8.99
CA GLU A 276 0.20 1.23 -10.32
C GLU A 276 1.73 1.32 -10.49
N LYS A 277 2.41 2.17 -9.72
CA LYS A 277 3.87 2.36 -9.80
C LYS A 277 4.63 1.09 -9.41
N MET A 278 5.84 0.92 -9.93
CA MET A 278 6.66 -0.28 -9.67
C MET A 278 7.09 -0.42 -8.21
N ASP A 279 7.20 0.67 -7.46
CA ASP A 279 7.47 0.69 -6.02
C ASP A 279 6.23 0.44 -5.15
N GLY A 280 5.04 0.36 -5.76
CA GLY A 280 3.76 0.12 -5.07
C GLY A 280 3.52 -1.34 -4.72
N LEU A 281 4.47 -1.99 -4.03
CA LEU A 281 4.36 -3.34 -3.48
C LEU A 281 4.71 -3.31 -1.99
N ASP A 282 3.75 -3.66 -1.15
CA ASP A 282 3.97 -3.79 0.29
C ASP A 282 3.87 -5.25 0.72
N VAL A 283 4.65 -5.61 1.74
CA VAL A 283 4.48 -6.86 2.47
C VAL A 283 3.20 -6.77 3.31
N PHE A 284 2.46 -7.86 3.37
CA PHE A 284 1.21 -7.90 4.12
C PHE A 284 1.45 -8.14 5.62
N TYR A 285 1.03 -7.19 6.44
CA TYR A 285 1.07 -7.27 7.90
C TYR A 285 -0.35 -7.28 8.46
N PRO A 286 -0.87 -8.43 8.95
CA PRO A 286 -2.26 -8.55 9.43
C PRO A 286 -2.65 -7.52 10.49
N ASP A 287 -1.80 -7.27 11.48
CA ASP A 287 -2.03 -6.33 12.58
C ASP A 287 -2.09 -4.87 12.12
N ARG A 288 -1.22 -4.47 11.17
CA ARG A 288 -1.24 -3.14 10.56
C ARG A 288 -2.50 -2.95 9.71
N MET A 289 -2.88 -3.98 8.96
CA MET A 289 -4.09 -3.97 8.15
C MET A 289 -5.35 -3.88 9.02
N ALA A 290 -5.42 -4.62 10.13
CA ALA A 290 -6.49 -4.50 11.11
C ALA A 290 -6.58 -3.08 11.68
N SER A 291 -5.44 -2.44 11.97
CA SER A 291 -5.38 -1.05 12.43
C SER A 291 -5.91 -0.06 11.38
N ARG A 292 -5.56 -0.25 10.10
CA ARG A 292 -6.07 0.57 8.98
C ARG A 292 -7.60 0.42 8.83
N ILE A 293 -8.11 -0.81 8.86
CA ILE A 293 -9.55 -1.11 8.78
C ILE A 293 -10.32 -0.43 9.92
N LEU A 294 -9.77 -0.36 11.12
CA LEU A 294 -10.38 0.31 12.28
C LEU A 294 -10.15 1.83 12.31
N GLY A 295 -9.53 2.40 11.29
CA GLY A 295 -9.23 3.83 11.22
C GLY A 295 -8.21 4.32 12.26
N MET A 296 -7.40 3.40 12.80
CA MET A 296 -6.34 3.71 13.78
C MET A 296 -5.04 4.19 13.11
N GLY A 297 -4.97 4.14 11.77
CA GLY A 297 -3.78 4.46 11.00
C GLY A 297 -2.73 3.34 11.01
N ASP A 298 -1.58 3.63 10.40
CA ASP A 298 -0.44 2.70 10.31
C ASP A 298 0.87 3.49 10.36
N VAL A 299 1.19 3.98 11.54
CA VAL A 299 2.38 4.83 11.76
C VAL A 299 3.67 4.06 11.48
N ILE A 300 3.69 2.74 11.72
CA ILE A 300 4.89 1.92 11.51
C ILE A 300 5.24 1.87 10.02
N SER A 301 4.28 1.54 9.15
CA SER A 301 4.51 1.55 7.70
C SER A 301 4.89 2.95 7.18
N LEU A 302 4.33 4.01 7.75
CA LEU A 302 4.70 5.39 7.37
C LEU A 302 6.17 5.67 7.73
N VAL A 303 6.62 5.28 8.92
CA VAL A 303 8.01 5.45 9.36
C VAL A 303 8.97 4.60 8.51
N GLU A 304 8.62 3.35 8.23
CA GLU A 304 9.44 2.46 7.39
C GLU A 304 9.59 3.02 5.96
N ARG A 305 8.52 3.51 5.35
CA ARG A 305 8.58 4.18 4.03
C ARG A 305 9.43 5.44 4.07
N ALA A 306 9.29 6.24 5.14
CA ALA A 306 10.12 7.40 5.34
C ALA A 306 11.60 7.00 5.41
N GLN A 307 11.96 6.00 6.22
CA GLN A 307 13.34 5.54 6.36
C GLN A 307 13.95 5.00 5.06
N GLN A 308 13.16 4.34 4.22
CA GLN A 308 13.63 3.82 2.92
C GLN A 308 13.90 4.94 1.89
N GLN A 309 13.22 6.06 1.99
CA GLN A 309 13.30 7.16 1.02
C GLN A 309 14.15 8.35 1.50
N PHE A 310 14.43 8.44 2.80
CA PHE A 310 15.26 9.51 3.36
C PHE A 310 16.73 9.05 3.46
N ASP A 311 17.58 9.71 2.69
CA ASP A 311 19.03 9.67 2.89
C ASP A 311 19.38 10.49 4.15
N GLU A 312 19.98 9.84 5.16
CA GLU A 312 20.38 10.50 6.41
C GLU A 312 21.34 11.68 6.15
N GLU A 313 22.16 11.59 5.12
CA GLU A 313 23.12 12.64 4.77
C GLU A 313 22.42 13.85 4.16
N GLU A 314 21.42 13.62 3.28
CA GLU A 314 20.56 14.69 2.77
C GLU A 314 19.75 15.37 3.89
N ALA A 315 19.18 14.60 4.81
CA ALA A 315 18.45 15.11 5.97
C ALA A 315 19.35 16.01 6.86
N ARG A 316 20.59 15.59 7.13
CA ARG A 316 21.59 16.41 7.86
C ARG A 316 21.96 17.69 7.12
N GLN A 317 22.08 17.64 5.79
CA GLN A 317 22.37 18.83 4.97
C GLN A 317 21.20 19.83 5.02
N VAL A 318 19.96 19.35 4.91
CA VAL A 318 18.75 20.18 5.04
C VAL A 318 18.69 20.83 6.43
N GLN A 319 18.95 20.07 7.51
CA GLN A 319 19.02 20.63 8.86
C GLN A 319 20.07 21.75 9.00
N LYS A 320 21.28 21.54 8.44
CA LYS A 320 22.34 22.56 8.45
C LYS A 320 21.93 23.81 7.68
N LYS A 321 21.24 23.67 6.53
CA LYS A 321 20.74 24.80 5.74
C LYS A 321 19.65 25.59 6.47
N ILE A 322 18.73 24.90 7.16
CA ILE A 322 17.68 25.53 7.97
C ILE A 322 18.31 26.32 9.12
N ALA A 323 19.28 25.74 9.84
CA ALA A 323 19.99 26.40 10.94
C ALA A 323 20.71 27.66 10.47
N LYS A 324 21.27 27.64 9.24
CA LYS A 324 22.00 28.79 8.63
C LYS A 324 21.09 29.77 7.89
N ASN A 325 19.75 29.64 7.90
CA ASN A 325 18.81 30.41 7.09
C ASN A 325 19.05 30.33 5.57
N GLN A 326 19.56 29.22 5.08
CA GLN A 326 19.91 28.98 3.68
C GLN A 326 18.93 27.99 3.00
N PHE A 327 17.82 27.68 3.64
CA PHE A 327 16.76 26.83 3.06
C PHE A 327 16.01 27.61 1.99
N GLY A 328 16.11 27.17 0.74
CA GLY A 328 15.55 27.81 -0.44
C GLY A 328 14.40 27.01 -1.07
N PHE A 329 13.83 27.56 -2.17
CA PHE A 329 12.79 26.86 -2.93
C PHE A 329 13.31 25.60 -3.63
N ASP A 330 14.60 25.52 -3.97
CA ASP A 330 15.20 24.29 -4.51
C ASP A 330 15.21 23.15 -3.47
N ASP A 331 15.48 23.47 -2.20
CA ASP A 331 15.43 22.50 -1.12
C ASP A 331 13.97 22.05 -0.84
N PHE A 332 13.03 23.00 -0.94
CA PHE A 332 11.60 22.70 -0.81
C PHE A 332 11.10 21.80 -1.94
N LEU A 333 11.52 22.05 -3.18
CA LEU A 333 11.20 21.23 -4.33
C LEU A 333 11.71 19.80 -4.16
N LYS A 334 12.94 19.61 -3.66
CA LYS A 334 13.50 18.30 -3.34
C LYS A 334 12.66 17.57 -2.28
N GLN A 335 12.21 18.29 -1.23
CA GLN A 335 11.35 17.70 -0.22
C GLN A 335 10.00 17.23 -0.81
N ILE A 336 9.38 18.03 -1.69
CA ILE A 336 8.16 17.62 -2.41
C ILE A 336 8.41 16.36 -3.23
N GLN A 337 9.53 16.29 -3.96
CA GLN A 337 9.89 15.13 -4.77
C GLN A 337 10.14 13.88 -3.92
N GLN A 338 10.74 14.02 -2.74
CA GLN A 338 10.91 12.92 -1.79
C GLN A 338 9.56 12.41 -1.27
N VAL A 339 8.65 13.31 -0.90
CA VAL A 339 7.30 12.94 -0.48
C VAL A 339 6.53 12.22 -1.60
N LYS A 340 6.65 12.69 -2.86
CA LYS A 340 6.06 12.02 -4.02
C LYS A 340 6.61 10.60 -4.25
N LYS A 341 7.88 10.37 -3.92
CA LYS A 341 8.49 9.02 -3.99
C LYS A 341 7.98 8.07 -2.91
N MET A 342 7.47 8.56 -1.78
CA MET A 342 6.91 7.73 -0.70
C MET A 342 5.56 7.08 -1.06
N GLY A 343 4.95 7.45 -2.19
CA GLY A 343 3.69 6.91 -2.67
C GLY A 343 2.58 7.96 -2.81
N ASN A 344 1.33 7.50 -2.97
CA ASN A 344 0.18 8.38 -3.11
C ASN A 344 -0.06 9.16 -1.80
N MET A 345 -0.23 10.49 -1.89
CA MET A 345 -0.48 11.35 -0.73
C MET A 345 -1.71 10.93 0.08
N LYS A 346 -2.76 10.48 -0.58
CA LYS A 346 -3.99 10.01 0.08
C LYS A 346 -3.71 8.80 0.98
N ASP A 347 -2.87 7.88 0.52
CA ASP A 347 -2.47 6.70 1.29
C ASP A 347 -1.57 7.07 2.47
N LEU A 348 -0.60 7.95 2.27
CA LEU A 348 0.28 8.43 3.33
C LEU A 348 -0.51 9.14 4.44
N MET A 349 -1.48 9.97 4.07
CA MET A 349 -2.35 10.64 5.03
C MET A 349 -3.30 9.67 5.75
N GLY A 350 -3.74 8.62 5.07
CA GLY A 350 -4.53 7.53 5.67
C GLY A 350 -3.75 6.72 6.73
N MET A 351 -2.42 6.73 6.67
CA MET A 351 -1.56 6.09 7.68
C MET A 351 -1.44 6.88 8.98
N ILE A 352 -1.76 8.18 8.96
CA ILE A 352 -1.70 9.04 10.16
C ILE A 352 -3.03 8.91 10.94
N PRO A 353 -2.98 8.54 12.24
CA PRO A 353 -4.18 8.40 13.06
C PRO A 353 -5.03 9.67 13.07
N GLY A 354 -6.33 9.53 12.74
CA GLY A 354 -7.30 10.64 12.74
C GLY A 354 -7.26 11.56 11.53
N MET A 355 -6.21 11.56 10.70
CA MET A 355 -6.07 12.48 9.57
C MET A 355 -6.94 12.08 8.37
N GLY A 356 -7.16 10.80 8.15
CA GLY A 356 -8.07 10.29 7.11
C GLY A 356 -9.52 10.78 7.29
N LYS A 357 -9.94 11.07 8.52
CA LYS A 357 -11.25 11.66 8.83
C LYS A 357 -11.30 13.17 8.62
N ALA A 358 -10.22 13.88 8.97
CA ALA A 358 -10.13 15.33 8.88
C ALA A 358 -10.09 15.83 7.41
N MET A 359 -9.66 14.98 6.49
CA MET A 359 -9.51 15.32 5.06
C MET A 359 -10.61 14.76 4.17
N LYS A 360 -11.73 14.30 4.72
CA LYS A 360 -12.90 13.91 3.93
C LYS A 360 -13.41 15.09 3.11
N GLY A 361 -13.44 14.89 1.78
CA GLY A 361 -13.91 15.92 0.85
C GLY A 361 -12.80 16.83 0.30
N VAL A 362 -11.55 16.65 0.72
CA VAL A 362 -10.39 17.27 0.09
C VAL A 362 -9.80 16.26 -0.90
N ASP A 363 -10.05 16.50 -2.17
CA ASP A 363 -9.45 15.70 -3.25
C ASP A 363 -7.98 16.12 -3.38
N VAL A 364 -7.10 15.43 -2.65
CA VAL A 364 -5.66 15.61 -2.78
C VAL A 364 -5.20 14.73 -3.94
N GLU A 365 -5.44 15.22 -5.15
CA GLU A 365 -4.90 14.60 -6.34
C GLU A 365 -3.35 14.64 -6.29
N ASP A 366 -2.70 13.65 -6.90
CA ASP A 366 -1.22 13.66 -7.12
C ASP A 366 -0.78 14.93 -7.88
N ASP A 367 -1.71 15.64 -8.48
CA ASP A 367 -1.55 16.89 -9.20
C ASP A 367 -1.47 18.14 -8.29
N ALA A 368 -1.80 18.02 -6.99
CA ALA A 368 -1.78 19.17 -6.05
C ALA A 368 -0.42 19.89 -6.00
N PHE A 369 0.65 19.20 -6.29
CA PHE A 369 1.99 19.78 -6.33
C PHE A 369 2.40 20.33 -7.70
N LYS A 370 1.68 20.02 -8.80
CA LYS A 370 2.05 20.47 -10.15
C LYS A 370 2.12 22.00 -10.24
N GLY A 371 1.13 22.68 -9.67
CA GLY A 371 1.11 24.14 -9.62
C GLY A 371 2.29 24.72 -8.83
N ILE A 372 2.63 24.13 -7.70
CA ILE A 372 3.76 24.51 -6.86
C ILE A 372 5.09 24.31 -7.62
N GLU A 373 5.27 23.16 -8.25
CA GLU A 373 6.45 22.85 -9.07
C GLU A 373 6.59 23.82 -10.24
N ALA A 374 5.49 24.10 -10.97
CA ALA A 374 5.48 25.05 -12.08
C ALA A 374 5.88 26.47 -11.62
N ILE A 375 5.38 26.94 -10.49
CA ILE A 375 5.74 28.22 -9.89
C ILE A 375 7.25 28.25 -9.58
N ILE A 376 7.78 27.22 -8.90
CA ILE A 376 9.20 27.16 -8.53
C ILE A 376 10.10 27.09 -9.77
N HIS A 377 9.73 26.27 -10.77
CA HIS A 377 10.49 26.17 -12.04
C HIS A 377 10.48 27.48 -12.83
N SER A 378 9.44 28.31 -12.69
CA SER A 378 9.36 29.64 -13.33
C SER A 378 10.20 30.72 -12.62
N MET A 379 10.77 30.41 -11.45
CA MET A 379 11.70 31.29 -10.74
C MET A 379 13.12 31.15 -11.29
N THR A 380 13.88 32.22 -11.30
CA THR A 380 15.34 32.20 -11.56
C THR A 380 16.06 31.56 -10.37
N LYS A 381 17.30 31.08 -10.59
CA LYS A 381 18.12 30.47 -9.53
C LYS A 381 18.24 31.40 -8.31
N GLN A 382 18.52 32.69 -8.54
CA GLN A 382 18.64 33.68 -7.46
C GLN A 382 17.32 33.87 -6.68
N GLU A 383 16.17 33.80 -7.33
CA GLU A 383 14.86 33.93 -6.71
C GLU A 383 14.53 32.69 -5.87
N ARG A 384 14.96 31.50 -6.31
CA ARG A 384 14.80 30.26 -5.55
C ARG A 384 15.68 30.21 -4.32
N GLU A 385 16.90 30.73 -4.42
CA GLU A 385 17.83 30.83 -3.29
C GLU A 385 17.44 31.92 -2.29
N ASN A 386 16.90 33.04 -2.79
CA ASN A 386 16.54 34.21 -1.95
C ASN A 386 15.11 34.71 -2.22
N PRO A 387 14.13 34.19 -1.52
CA PRO A 387 12.71 34.57 -1.68
C PRO A 387 12.43 36.07 -1.41
N LYS A 388 13.30 36.77 -0.72
CA LYS A 388 13.15 38.22 -0.46
C LYS A 388 13.25 39.07 -1.72
N LEU A 389 13.82 38.56 -2.80
CA LEU A 389 13.90 39.24 -4.09
C LEU A 389 12.57 39.31 -4.85
N LEU A 390 11.55 38.56 -4.41
CA LEU A 390 10.25 38.43 -5.08
C LEU A 390 9.36 39.66 -4.88
N ASN A 391 9.60 40.69 -5.70
CA ASN A 391 8.75 41.90 -5.78
C ASN A 391 7.53 41.67 -6.69
N GLY A 392 6.64 42.66 -6.80
CA GLY A 392 5.37 42.55 -7.55
C GLY A 392 5.57 42.21 -9.04
N SER A 393 6.56 42.80 -9.73
CA SER A 393 6.80 42.50 -11.15
C SER A 393 7.34 41.09 -11.37
N ARG A 394 8.23 40.61 -10.49
CA ARG A 394 8.75 39.25 -10.55
C ARG A 394 7.65 38.21 -10.29
N LYS A 395 6.78 38.45 -9.30
CA LYS A 395 5.62 37.59 -9.04
C LYS A 395 4.67 37.50 -10.23
N LYS A 396 4.42 38.62 -10.92
CA LYS A 396 3.58 38.63 -12.14
C LYS A 396 4.25 37.84 -13.27
N ARG A 397 5.56 37.97 -13.47
CA ARG A 397 6.32 37.19 -14.45
C ARG A 397 6.28 35.69 -14.13
N ILE A 398 6.49 35.31 -12.86
CA ILE A 398 6.43 33.91 -12.41
C ILE A 398 5.03 33.34 -12.63
N ALA A 399 3.97 34.05 -12.26
CA ALA A 399 2.60 33.65 -12.46
C ALA A 399 2.30 33.37 -13.94
N ASN A 400 2.71 34.29 -14.83
CA ASN A 400 2.52 34.10 -16.27
C ASN A 400 3.32 32.90 -16.81
N GLY A 401 4.57 32.69 -16.34
CA GLY A 401 5.41 31.59 -16.79
C GLY A 401 4.97 30.22 -16.28
N SER A 402 4.31 30.17 -15.14
CA SER A 402 3.80 28.93 -14.53
C SER A 402 2.35 28.59 -14.94
N GLY A 403 1.66 29.49 -15.65
CA GLY A 403 0.24 29.31 -15.93
C GLY A 403 -0.66 29.43 -14.70
N THR A 404 -0.18 30.08 -13.62
CA THR A 404 -0.90 30.27 -12.37
C THR A 404 -1.24 31.74 -12.12
N SER A 405 -1.96 32.05 -11.04
CA SER A 405 -2.29 33.40 -10.64
C SER A 405 -1.25 34.01 -9.70
N VAL A 406 -1.17 35.36 -9.66
CA VAL A 406 -0.33 36.06 -8.65
C VAL A 406 -0.76 35.72 -7.22
N VAL A 407 -2.03 35.40 -7.01
CA VAL A 407 -2.56 34.98 -5.71
C VAL A 407 -1.92 33.67 -5.27
N GLU A 408 -1.86 32.66 -6.14
CA GLU A 408 -1.23 31.37 -5.87
C GLU A 408 0.27 31.50 -5.61
N VAL A 409 0.97 32.35 -6.37
CA VAL A 409 2.39 32.66 -6.11
C VAL A 409 2.57 33.28 -4.72
N ASN A 410 1.70 34.24 -4.31
CA ASN A 410 1.76 34.83 -2.98
C ASN A 410 1.43 33.82 -1.88
N GLN A 411 0.48 32.92 -2.12
CA GLN A 411 0.11 31.87 -1.18
C GLN A 411 1.29 30.91 -0.95
N LEU A 412 1.96 30.48 -2.01
CA LEU A 412 3.16 29.64 -1.93
C LEU A 412 4.27 30.31 -1.12
N ILE A 413 4.57 31.59 -1.38
CA ILE A 413 5.60 32.34 -0.64
C ILE A 413 5.24 32.43 0.85
N LYS A 414 3.97 32.67 1.17
CA LYS A 414 3.48 32.73 2.57
C LYS A 414 3.63 31.37 3.26
N GLN A 415 3.20 30.30 2.60
CA GLN A 415 3.32 28.93 3.12
C GLN A 415 4.78 28.54 3.35
N PHE A 416 5.66 28.81 2.39
CA PHE A 416 7.11 28.60 2.50
C PHE A 416 7.70 29.33 3.70
N SER A 417 7.34 30.61 3.89
CA SER A 417 7.81 31.41 5.03
C SER A 417 7.32 30.86 6.38
N GLN A 418 6.06 30.43 6.45
CA GLN A 418 5.49 29.82 7.65
C GLN A 418 6.18 28.50 7.99
N MET A 419 6.42 27.65 6.99
CA MET A 419 7.12 26.37 7.16
C MET A 419 8.55 26.60 7.66
N GLY A 420 9.29 27.56 7.10
CA GLY A 420 10.63 27.90 7.58
C GLY A 420 10.67 28.36 9.05
N LYS A 421 9.66 29.12 9.50
CA LYS A 421 9.51 29.51 10.90
C LYS A 421 9.23 28.30 11.81
N MET A 422 8.34 27.41 11.37
CA MET A 422 7.98 26.21 12.11
C MET A 422 9.16 25.23 12.26
N MET A 423 9.91 25.01 11.19
CA MET A 423 11.13 24.19 11.22
C MET A 423 12.19 24.74 12.18
N LYS A 424 12.35 26.07 12.26
CA LYS A 424 13.24 26.70 13.25
C LYS A 424 12.79 26.50 14.69
N MET A 425 11.49 26.63 14.96
CA MET A 425 10.93 26.39 16.29
C MET A 425 11.18 24.95 16.75
N MET A 426 11.10 23.99 15.84
CA MET A 426 11.37 22.58 16.15
C MET A 426 12.82 22.31 16.52
N GLN A 427 13.79 23.02 15.92
CA GLN A 427 15.21 22.89 16.26
C GLN A 427 15.58 23.53 17.62
N GLY A 428 14.83 24.54 18.07
CA GLY A 428 15.08 25.28 19.31
C GLY A 428 14.51 24.68 20.60
N GLY A 429 14.18 23.40 20.65
CA GLY A 429 13.61 22.76 21.85
C GLY A 429 12.11 23.00 22.07
N GLY A 430 11.44 23.67 21.16
CA GLY A 430 10.00 24.00 21.21
C GLY A 430 9.05 22.84 20.89
N ALA A 431 9.56 21.63 20.65
CA ALA A 431 8.74 20.45 20.35
C ALA A 431 7.71 20.14 21.48
N LYS A 432 8.07 20.37 22.76
CA LYS A 432 7.15 20.24 23.89
C LYS A 432 6.04 21.29 23.90
N GLN A 433 6.33 22.54 23.54
CA GLN A 433 5.35 23.63 23.47
C GLN A 433 4.37 23.42 22.29
N MET A 434 4.86 22.92 21.17
CA MET A 434 4.03 22.63 19.98
C MET A 434 3.04 21.47 20.26
N MET A 435 3.48 20.45 20.98
CA MET A 435 2.60 19.33 21.38
C MET A 435 1.50 19.77 22.34
N GLN A 436 1.77 20.80 23.18
CA GLN A 436 0.74 21.44 24.04
C GLN A 436 -0.20 22.34 23.25
N MET A 437 0.27 23.09 22.24
CA MET A 437 -0.58 23.90 21.36
C MET A 437 -1.49 23.05 20.47
N MET A 438 -1.02 21.92 19.97
CA MET A 438 -1.86 20.97 19.20
C MET A 438 -2.92 20.27 20.04
N LYS A 439 -2.73 20.12 21.36
CA LYS A 439 -3.73 19.59 22.28
C LYS A 439 -4.81 20.62 22.69
N GLY A 440 -4.53 21.91 22.55
CA GLY A 440 -5.40 23.00 23.02
C GLY A 440 -6.26 23.70 21.95
N GLN A 441 -5.99 23.52 20.67
CA GLN A 441 -6.79 24.10 19.59
C GLN A 441 -7.06 23.05 18.51
N GLY A 442 -8.30 22.59 18.44
CA GLY A 442 -8.78 21.73 17.35
C GLY A 442 -8.75 22.47 16.01
N GLY A 443 -7.73 22.20 15.18
CA GLY A 443 -7.68 22.65 13.81
C GLY A 443 -6.33 23.29 13.44
N ILE A 444 -5.75 22.80 12.35
CA ILE A 444 -4.57 23.42 11.71
C ILE A 444 -5.02 24.72 11.04
N PRO A 445 -4.45 25.90 11.39
CA PRO A 445 -4.80 27.15 10.69
C PRO A 445 -4.19 27.10 9.29
N GLY A 446 -5.03 27.06 8.25
CA GLY A 446 -4.56 27.31 6.88
C GLY A 446 -5.03 26.35 5.78
N LEU A 447 -5.95 25.42 6.08
CA LEU A 447 -6.62 24.64 5.05
C LEU A 447 -8.11 25.01 5.04
N LYS A 448 -8.45 25.98 4.23
CA LYS A 448 -9.78 26.22 3.67
C LYS A 448 -9.67 26.16 2.16
#